data_e1a4bb176fa177268f40daef9011d38e
#
_entry.id   e1a4bb176fa177268f40daef9011d38e
#
_cell.length_a   1.000
_cell.length_b   1.000
_cell.length_c   1.000
_cell.angle_alpha   90.00
_cell.angle_beta   90.00
_cell.angle_gamma   90.00
#
_symmetry.space_group_name_H-M   'P 1'
#
loop_
_entity.id
_entity.type
_entity.pdbx_description
1 polymer ?
#
loop_
_entity_poly.entity_id
_entity_poly.type
_entity_poly.pdbx_seq_one_letter_code
_entity_poly.pdbx_strand_id
1 'polypeptide(L)'
;MTAVALVDAIDRLLPQTQCRRCGYDDCHAYAGAIARGEATIDRCPPGADGTIQALARLLDQPVVPLAADLEPMPVRHVVRIDPLHCIGCTKCILACPVDAIVGAPRFQHQVLTDRCTGCELCLPPCPTDCISLVPLASPWQASDARHGRQHHQRRDQRLKATHTTSPRSAEDVSAGKGTADITAGHAGAQAESPTIGQPAPGTADTMLRDPNVALVDTDEKARRLAAIRARIRMPRPRPTA
;
A
#
# COMPACT_ATOMS: atom_id res chain seq x y z
N MET A 1 28.88 -13.29 7.68
CA MET A 1 27.59 -13.34 6.95
C MET A 1 27.84 -12.99 5.49
N THR A 2 27.13 -13.64 4.54
CA THR A 2 27.15 -13.19 3.13
C THR A 2 26.41 -11.86 3.00
N ALA A 3 26.72 -11.05 1.97
CA ALA A 3 26.03 -9.77 1.73
C ALA A 3 24.50 -9.93 1.63
N VAL A 4 24.03 -10.99 0.96
CA VAL A 4 22.58 -11.30 0.84
C VAL A 4 21.98 -11.61 2.22
N ALA A 5 22.64 -12.43 3.03
CA ALA A 5 22.15 -12.76 4.37
C ALA A 5 22.10 -11.53 5.29
N LEU A 6 22.99 -10.56 5.10
CA LEU A 6 22.97 -9.30 5.84
C LEU A 6 21.75 -8.43 5.43
N VAL A 7 21.51 -8.29 4.13
CA VAL A 7 20.32 -7.56 3.63
C VAL A 7 19.04 -8.16 4.19
N ASP A 8 18.90 -9.48 4.15
CA ASP A 8 17.72 -10.18 4.69
C ASP A 8 17.58 -10.00 6.20
N ALA A 9 18.70 -9.97 6.95
CA ALA A 9 18.68 -9.75 8.39
C ALA A 9 18.20 -8.32 8.73
N ILE A 10 18.73 -7.31 8.03
CA ILE A 10 18.32 -5.92 8.16
C ILE A 10 16.86 -5.76 7.78
N ASP A 11 16.45 -6.29 6.62
CA ASP A 11 15.08 -6.19 6.12
C ASP A 11 14.06 -6.76 7.12
N ARG A 12 14.38 -7.86 7.81
CA ARG A 12 13.51 -8.44 8.86
C ARG A 12 13.30 -7.54 10.07
N LEU A 13 14.20 -6.62 10.36
CA LEU A 13 14.08 -5.67 11.47
C LEU A 13 13.25 -4.43 11.09
N LEU A 14 13.04 -4.18 9.80
CA LEU A 14 12.26 -3.04 9.34
C LEU A 14 10.75 -3.29 9.52
N PRO A 15 9.96 -2.26 9.80
CA PRO A 15 8.51 -2.38 10.05
C PRO A 15 7.69 -2.75 8.80
N GLN A 16 8.27 -2.78 7.62
CA GLN A 16 7.65 -3.20 6.36
C GLN A 16 6.39 -2.41 5.96
N THR A 17 6.32 -1.16 6.36
CA THR A 17 5.22 -0.26 5.97
C THR A 17 5.27 0.15 4.51
N GLN A 18 6.42 0.00 3.83
CA GLN A 18 6.65 0.37 2.43
C GLN A 18 6.35 1.83 2.12
N CYS A 19 6.54 2.72 3.11
CA CYS A 19 6.08 4.11 3.09
C CYS A 19 6.99 5.08 2.32
N ARG A 20 8.21 4.66 1.93
CA ARG A 20 9.21 5.47 1.22
C ARG A 20 9.70 6.72 1.97
N ARG A 21 9.35 6.88 3.24
CA ARG A 21 9.74 8.08 4.02
C ARG A 21 11.24 8.17 4.26
N CYS A 22 11.95 7.06 4.23
CA CYS A 22 13.41 6.98 4.29
C CYS A 22 14.12 7.46 3.00
N GLY A 23 13.36 7.74 1.92
CA GLY A 23 13.90 8.13 0.63
C GLY A 23 14.19 6.95 -0.33
N TYR A 24 13.95 5.71 0.10
CA TYR A 24 14.12 4.51 -0.72
C TYR A 24 12.79 4.02 -1.27
N ASP A 25 12.81 3.24 -2.36
CA ASP A 25 11.61 2.78 -3.05
C ASP A 25 10.76 1.81 -2.22
N ASP A 26 11.42 1.01 -1.38
CA ASP A 26 10.79 0.08 -0.44
C ASP A 26 11.73 -0.23 0.73
N CYS A 27 11.26 -1.05 1.69
CA CYS A 27 12.07 -1.43 2.84
C CYS A 27 13.28 -2.30 2.47
N HIS A 28 13.17 -3.15 1.45
CA HIS A 28 14.26 -4.00 1.01
C HIS A 28 15.38 -3.19 0.34
N ALA A 29 15.02 -2.17 -0.45
CA ALA A 29 16.01 -1.24 -1.04
C ALA A 29 16.79 -0.46 0.05
N TYR A 30 16.07 -0.03 1.11
CA TYR A 30 16.74 0.60 2.25
C TYR A 30 17.65 -0.38 2.99
N ALA A 31 17.21 -1.62 3.24
CA ALA A 31 18.04 -2.65 3.84
C ALA A 31 19.30 -2.93 3.02
N GLY A 32 19.17 -2.98 1.70
CA GLY A 32 20.30 -3.13 0.79
C GLY A 32 21.28 -1.96 0.86
N ALA A 33 20.80 -0.73 0.95
CA ALA A 33 21.64 0.45 1.08
C ALA A 33 22.41 0.47 2.42
N ILE A 34 21.77 0.08 3.53
CA ILE A 34 22.44 -0.09 4.82
C ILE A 34 23.54 -1.16 4.72
N ALA A 35 23.23 -2.32 4.14
CA ALA A 35 24.19 -3.41 4.03
C ALA A 35 25.44 -3.06 3.20
N ARG A 36 25.31 -2.12 2.25
CA ARG A 36 26.44 -1.59 1.45
C ARG A 36 27.13 -0.38 2.08
N GLY A 37 26.66 0.11 3.24
CA GLY A 37 27.20 1.33 3.86
C GLY A 37 26.79 2.64 3.16
N GLU A 38 25.80 2.60 2.27
CA GLU A 38 25.28 3.75 1.52
C GLU A 38 24.16 4.51 2.28
N ALA A 39 23.65 3.93 3.35
CA ALA A 39 22.61 4.52 4.19
C ALA A 39 22.91 4.32 5.68
N THR A 40 22.54 5.31 6.47
CA THR A 40 22.58 5.23 7.93
C THR A 40 21.34 4.52 8.48
N ILE A 41 21.41 4.00 9.72
CA ILE A 41 20.34 3.20 10.35
C ILE A 41 19.17 4.02 10.89
N ASP A 42 19.27 5.32 10.88
CA ASP A 42 18.37 6.29 11.51
C ASP A 42 17.28 6.86 10.60
N ARG A 43 17.07 6.28 9.42
CA ARG A 43 16.16 6.85 8.40
C ARG A 43 14.78 6.19 8.32
N CYS A 44 14.35 5.43 9.34
CA CYS A 44 13.05 4.76 9.32
C CYS A 44 12.05 5.38 10.30
N PRO A 45 11.19 6.36 9.90
CA PRO A 45 10.23 7.00 10.79
C PRO A 45 9.19 6.06 11.43
N PRO A 46 8.63 5.07 10.71
CA PRO A 46 7.67 4.15 11.33
C PRO A 46 8.30 3.21 12.36
N GLY A 47 9.58 2.90 12.19
CA GLY A 47 10.32 2.04 13.13
C GLY A 47 10.94 2.80 14.28
N ALA A 48 11.22 4.09 14.07
CA ALA A 48 11.81 5.00 15.04
C ALA A 48 12.91 4.33 15.90
N ASP A 49 12.95 4.65 17.19
CA ASP A 49 13.98 4.18 18.13
C ASP A 49 14.08 2.65 18.19
N GLY A 50 12.95 1.94 18.14
CA GLY A 50 12.94 0.48 18.23
C GLY A 50 13.69 -0.19 17.06
N THR A 51 13.50 0.31 15.86
CA THR A 51 14.21 -0.19 14.67
C THR A 51 15.67 0.24 14.70
N ILE A 52 15.98 1.49 15.06
CA ILE A 52 17.35 1.99 15.17
C ILE A 52 18.16 1.14 16.16
N GLN A 53 17.61 0.88 17.35
CA GLN A 53 18.27 0.03 18.36
C GLN A 53 18.47 -1.40 17.88
N ALA A 54 17.51 -1.98 17.14
CA ALA A 54 17.64 -3.32 16.60
C ALA A 54 18.72 -3.40 15.50
N LEU A 55 18.78 -2.41 14.63
CA LEU A 55 19.79 -2.28 13.58
C LEU A 55 21.20 -2.02 14.16
N ALA A 56 21.29 -1.13 15.15
CA ALA A 56 22.54 -0.83 15.85
C ALA A 56 23.15 -2.10 16.48
N ARG A 57 22.31 -2.90 17.14
CA ARG A 57 22.73 -4.20 17.71
C ARG A 57 23.16 -5.22 16.64
N LEU A 58 22.45 -5.30 15.52
CA LEU A 58 22.80 -6.23 14.44
C LEU A 58 24.14 -5.86 13.79
N LEU A 59 24.41 -4.57 13.64
CA LEU A 59 25.55 -4.04 12.90
C LEU A 59 26.74 -3.64 13.80
N ASP A 60 26.61 -3.85 15.11
CA ASP A 60 27.59 -3.42 16.12
C ASP A 60 27.95 -1.94 15.99
N GLN A 61 26.93 -1.09 15.86
CA GLN A 61 27.05 0.36 15.71
C GLN A 61 26.41 1.08 16.90
N PRO A 62 26.82 2.33 17.18
CA PRO A 62 26.18 3.14 18.21
C PRO A 62 24.73 3.45 17.84
N VAL A 63 23.85 3.51 18.85
CA VAL A 63 22.48 3.98 18.68
C VAL A 63 22.51 5.50 18.46
N VAL A 64 21.88 5.93 17.40
CA VAL A 64 21.74 7.34 17.01
C VAL A 64 20.27 7.74 17.02
N PRO A 65 19.92 9.02 17.23
CA PRO A 65 18.53 9.46 17.13
C PRO A 65 18.03 9.38 15.67
N LEU A 66 16.70 9.39 15.49
CA LEU A 66 16.09 9.51 14.17
C LEU A 66 16.65 10.75 13.44
N ALA A 67 16.96 10.62 12.16
CA ALA A 67 17.52 11.69 11.36
C ALA A 67 16.65 12.96 11.45
N ALA A 68 17.27 14.11 11.67
CA ALA A 68 16.60 15.38 12.00
C ALA A 68 15.67 15.90 10.87
N ASP A 69 15.88 15.44 9.64
CA ASP A 69 15.03 15.74 8.49
C ASP A 69 13.75 14.87 8.42
N LEU A 70 13.58 13.94 9.36
CA LEU A 70 12.47 12.99 9.40
C LEU A 70 11.63 13.16 10.67
N GLU A 71 10.32 13.16 10.51
CA GLU A 71 9.37 13.17 11.63
C GLU A 71 8.98 11.73 12.00
N PRO A 72 9.00 11.39 13.29
CA PRO A 72 8.56 10.07 13.74
C PRO A 72 7.08 9.84 13.38
N MET A 73 6.70 8.57 13.21
CA MET A 73 5.31 8.15 13.04
C MET A 73 4.86 7.39 14.31
N PRO A 74 4.50 8.09 15.40
CA PRO A 74 4.28 7.45 16.69
C PRO A 74 2.97 6.66 16.76
N VAL A 75 2.01 6.98 15.89
CA VAL A 75 0.68 6.35 15.91
C VAL A 75 0.50 5.47 14.68
N ARG A 76 0.22 4.20 14.93
CA ARG A 76 -0.23 3.28 13.90
C ARG A 76 -1.60 3.70 13.37
N HIS A 77 -1.79 3.69 12.07
CA HIS A 77 -3.07 3.98 11.44
C HIS A 77 -3.29 3.12 10.20
N VAL A 78 -4.53 3.06 9.77
CA VAL A 78 -4.95 2.55 8.47
C VAL A 78 -5.69 3.66 7.73
N VAL A 79 -5.95 3.47 6.46
CA VAL A 79 -6.76 4.43 5.70
C VAL A 79 -8.20 3.94 5.56
N ARG A 80 -9.13 4.89 5.47
CA ARG A 80 -10.52 4.66 5.12
C ARG A 80 -10.89 5.51 3.92
N ILE A 81 -11.66 4.95 3.00
CA ILE A 81 -12.18 5.65 1.82
C ILE A 81 -13.64 5.99 2.08
N ASP A 82 -13.98 7.27 1.92
CA ASP A 82 -15.37 7.72 1.99
C ASP A 82 -16.11 7.31 0.70
N PRO A 83 -17.13 6.45 0.79
CA PRO A 83 -17.85 5.96 -0.37
C PRO A 83 -18.63 7.05 -1.09
N LEU A 84 -19.07 8.11 -0.39
CA LEU A 84 -19.85 9.19 -0.98
C LEU A 84 -19.01 10.10 -1.91
N HIS A 85 -17.72 10.20 -1.63
CA HIS A 85 -16.80 11.05 -2.38
C HIS A 85 -15.87 10.26 -3.31
N CYS A 86 -15.91 8.93 -3.26
CA CYS A 86 -15.06 8.08 -4.10
C CYS A 86 -15.63 7.98 -5.52
N ILE A 87 -14.88 8.48 -6.51
CA ILE A 87 -15.27 8.44 -7.93
C ILE A 87 -14.76 7.21 -8.70
N GLY A 88 -14.13 6.26 -8.03
CA GLY A 88 -13.61 5.06 -8.68
C GLY A 88 -12.44 5.28 -9.66
N CYS A 89 -11.56 6.25 -9.40
CA CYS A 89 -10.48 6.64 -10.32
C CYS A 89 -9.27 5.70 -10.33
N THR A 90 -9.24 4.66 -9.50
CA THR A 90 -8.18 3.63 -9.34
C THR A 90 -6.79 4.10 -8.94
N LYS A 91 -6.52 5.40 -8.83
CA LYS A 91 -5.18 5.93 -8.51
C LYS A 91 -4.64 5.45 -7.16
N CYS A 92 -5.51 5.30 -6.16
CA CYS A 92 -5.14 4.76 -4.84
C CYS A 92 -4.77 3.28 -4.90
N ILE A 93 -5.43 2.48 -5.77
CA ILE A 93 -5.09 1.06 -6.01
C ILE A 93 -3.69 0.96 -6.60
N LEU A 94 -3.37 1.78 -7.62
CA LEU A 94 -2.06 1.80 -8.26
C LEU A 94 -0.94 2.23 -7.29
N ALA A 95 -1.25 3.14 -6.38
CA ALA A 95 -0.29 3.65 -5.39
C ALA A 95 -0.06 2.70 -4.21
N CYS A 96 -0.98 1.76 -3.94
CA CYS A 96 -0.90 0.90 -2.77
C CYS A 96 0.21 -0.15 -2.92
N PRO A 97 1.26 -0.16 -2.05
CA PRO A 97 2.40 -1.07 -2.19
C PRO A 97 2.09 -2.51 -1.74
N VAL A 98 0.94 -2.77 -1.13
CA VAL A 98 0.57 -4.05 -0.51
C VAL A 98 -0.78 -4.59 -0.99
N ASP A 99 -1.35 -4.02 -2.06
CA ASP A 99 -2.67 -4.37 -2.61
C ASP A 99 -3.79 -4.39 -1.55
N ALA A 100 -3.74 -3.43 -0.62
CA ALA A 100 -4.74 -3.29 0.43
C ALA A 100 -6.01 -2.54 -0.03
N ILE A 101 -6.04 -2.00 -1.24
CA ILE A 101 -7.20 -1.28 -1.77
C ILE A 101 -7.76 -2.07 -2.94
N VAL A 102 -9.05 -2.37 -2.87
CA VAL A 102 -9.79 -3.13 -3.89
C VAL A 102 -10.89 -2.28 -4.49
N GLY A 103 -11.24 -2.61 -5.73
CA GLY A 103 -12.28 -1.91 -6.49
C GLY A 103 -12.03 -2.02 -7.98
N ALA A 104 -12.86 -1.34 -8.77
CA ALA A 104 -12.76 -1.28 -10.22
C ALA A 104 -12.97 0.16 -10.71
N PRO A 105 -12.61 0.48 -11.98
CA PRO A 105 -12.90 1.79 -12.57
C PRO A 105 -14.39 2.13 -12.48
N ARG A 106 -14.72 3.33 -12.00
CA ARG A 106 -16.07 3.85 -11.78
C ARG A 106 -16.87 3.17 -10.66
N PHE A 107 -16.28 2.25 -9.90
CA PHE A 107 -16.88 1.68 -8.70
C PHE A 107 -16.17 2.20 -7.47
N GLN A 108 -16.88 2.24 -6.34
CA GLN A 108 -16.32 2.64 -5.06
C GLN A 108 -15.17 1.69 -4.66
N HIS A 109 -14.09 2.28 -4.15
CA HIS A 109 -12.98 1.49 -3.64
C HIS A 109 -13.16 1.21 -2.15
N GLN A 110 -12.64 0.07 -1.71
CA GLN A 110 -12.63 -0.32 -0.32
C GLN A 110 -11.21 -0.66 0.15
N VAL A 111 -10.97 -0.50 1.43
CA VAL A 111 -9.69 -0.82 2.07
C VAL A 111 -9.81 -2.13 2.83
N LEU A 112 -8.90 -3.05 2.55
CA LEU A 112 -8.67 -4.25 3.35
C LEU A 112 -7.78 -3.83 4.53
N THR A 113 -8.39 -3.55 5.68
CA THR A 113 -7.72 -2.97 6.84
C THR A 113 -6.65 -3.88 7.43
N ASP A 114 -6.84 -5.20 7.35
CA ASP A 114 -5.89 -6.24 7.74
C ASP A 114 -4.60 -6.24 6.89
N ARG A 115 -4.66 -5.71 5.67
CA ARG A 115 -3.51 -5.56 4.77
C ARG A 115 -2.89 -4.17 4.78
N CYS A 116 -3.66 -3.17 5.23
CA CYS A 116 -3.21 -1.78 5.18
C CYS A 116 -2.05 -1.55 6.16
N THR A 117 -0.91 -1.11 5.63
CA THR A 117 0.30 -0.81 6.41
C THR A 117 0.39 0.64 6.89
N GLY A 118 -0.60 1.48 6.59
CA GLY A 118 -0.60 2.89 6.97
C GLY A 118 0.48 3.74 6.27
N CYS A 119 0.92 3.32 5.08
CA CYS A 119 2.01 3.99 4.35
C CYS A 119 1.66 5.35 3.78
N GLU A 120 0.37 5.72 3.71
CA GLU A 120 -0.19 6.98 3.22
C GLU A 120 0.05 7.28 1.73
N LEU A 121 0.66 6.39 0.96
CA LEU A 121 0.96 6.61 -0.46
C LEU A 121 -0.29 6.76 -1.34
N CYS A 122 -1.45 6.33 -0.87
CA CYS A 122 -2.73 6.48 -1.56
C CYS A 122 -3.38 7.87 -1.39
N LEU A 123 -2.94 8.69 -0.41
CA LEU A 123 -3.53 10.00 -0.15
C LEU A 123 -3.21 11.02 -1.25
N PRO A 124 -1.92 11.25 -1.64
CA PRO A 124 -1.59 12.29 -2.61
C PRO A 124 -2.23 12.13 -4.00
N PRO A 125 -2.39 10.91 -4.56
CA PRO A 125 -2.98 10.74 -5.87
C PRO A 125 -4.51 10.80 -5.90
N CYS A 126 -5.19 10.86 -4.74
CA CYS A 126 -6.65 10.94 -4.67
C CYS A 126 -7.13 12.33 -5.13
N PRO A 127 -7.90 12.44 -6.24
CA PRO A 127 -8.30 13.74 -6.76
C PRO A 127 -9.46 14.37 -5.97
N THR A 128 -10.24 13.56 -5.25
CA THR A 128 -11.39 14.01 -4.47
C THR A 128 -11.11 14.07 -2.99
N ASP A 129 -9.88 13.74 -2.58
CA ASP A 129 -9.43 13.73 -1.20
C ASP A 129 -10.33 12.92 -0.24
N CYS A 130 -10.92 11.84 -0.77
CA CYS A 130 -11.89 11.00 -0.06
C CYS A 130 -11.22 9.98 0.90
N ILE A 131 -9.90 10.05 1.11
CA ILE A 131 -9.16 9.10 1.94
C ILE A 131 -8.79 9.77 3.27
N SER A 132 -9.18 9.15 4.38
CA SER A 132 -8.87 9.60 5.74
C SER A 132 -8.00 8.59 6.48
N LEU A 133 -7.25 9.08 7.48
CA LEU A 133 -6.47 8.24 8.39
C LEU A 133 -7.33 7.85 9.59
N VAL A 134 -7.27 6.58 9.97
CA VAL A 134 -7.93 6.02 11.15
C VAL A 134 -6.87 5.47 12.08
N PRO A 135 -6.65 6.10 13.25
CA PRO A 135 -5.68 5.60 14.21
C PRO A 135 -6.09 4.22 14.72
N LEU A 136 -5.10 3.38 15.01
CA LEU A 136 -5.29 2.08 15.63
C LEU A 136 -4.74 2.10 17.04
N ALA A 137 -5.51 1.56 17.99
CA ALA A 137 -5.10 1.46 19.39
C ALA A 137 -3.96 0.45 19.61
N SER A 138 -3.86 -0.57 18.74
CA SER A 138 -2.83 -1.60 18.85
C SER A 138 -1.50 -1.13 18.27
N PRO A 139 -0.37 -1.32 18.97
CA PRO A 139 0.95 -1.01 18.41
C PRO A 139 1.29 -1.95 17.25
N TRP A 140 2.26 -1.54 16.43
CA TRP A 140 2.77 -2.34 15.33
C TRP A 140 3.44 -3.61 15.86
N GLN A 141 3.04 -4.78 15.31
CA GLN A 141 3.54 -6.09 15.71
C GLN A 141 4.49 -6.68 14.67
N ALA A 142 5.34 -7.60 15.08
CA ALA A 142 6.20 -8.34 14.15
C ALA A 142 5.40 -9.18 13.11
N SER A 143 4.17 -9.60 13.45
CA SER A 143 3.23 -10.22 12.52
C SER A 143 2.81 -9.27 11.41
N ASP A 144 2.55 -8.00 11.72
CA ASP A 144 2.16 -6.98 10.76
C ASP A 144 3.29 -6.73 9.74
N ALA A 145 4.53 -6.67 10.23
CA ALA A 145 5.71 -6.54 9.38
C ALA A 145 5.86 -7.74 8.42
N ARG A 146 5.65 -8.98 8.92
CA ARG A 146 5.68 -10.17 8.05
C ARG A 146 4.59 -10.12 6.97
N HIS A 147 3.36 -9.77 7.35
CA HIS A 147 2.24 -9.64 6.41
C HIS A 147 2.51 -8.53 5.38
N GLY A 148 2.95 -7.35 5.83
CA GLY A 148 3.30 -6.24 4.95
C GLY A 148 4.35 -6.62 3.90
N ARG A 149 5.42 -7.32 4.32
CA ARG A 149 6.44 -7.86 3.41
C ARG A 149 5.86 -8.84 2.40
N GLN A 150 5.07 -9.82 2.85
CA GLN A 150 4.48 -10.84 1.98
C GLN A 150 3.56 -10.23 0.92
N HIS A 151 2.71 -9.28 1.31
CA HIS A 151 1.80 -8.61 0.37
C HIS A 151 2.57 -7.76 -0.63
N HIS A 152 3.61 -7.06 -0.18
CA HIS A 152 4.48 -6.28 -1.07
C HIS A 152 5.18 -7.18 -2.09
N GLN A 153 5.78 -8.28 -1.67
CA GLN A 153 6.46 -9.23 -2.55
C GLN A 153 5.49 -9.85 -3.58
N ARG A 154 4.28 -10.23 -3.15
CA ARG A 154 3.24 -10.76 -4.08
C ARG A 154 2.83 -9.73 -5.12
N ARG A 155 2.66 -8.47 -4.71
CA ARG A 155 2.38 -7.38 -5.64
C ARG A 155 3.50 -7.19 -6.65
N ASP A 156 4.73 -7.17 -6.19
CA ASP A 156 5.92 -7.04 -7.03
C ASP A 156 6.02 -8.17 -8.07
N GLN A 157 5.82 -9.41 -7.64
CA GLN A 157 5.79 -10.58 -8.52
C GLN A 157 4.69 -10.46 -9.57
N ARG A 158 3.48 -10.07 -9.17
CA ARG A 158 2.34 -9.86 -10.09
C ARG A 158 2.66 -8.78 -11.14
N LEU A 159 3.22 -7.66 -10.73
CA LEU A 159 3.58 -6.57 -11.65
C LEU A 159 4.68 -6.99 -12.62
N LYS A 160 5.69 -7.73 -12.16
CA LYS A 160 6.75 -8.28 -13.03
C LYS A 160 6.17 -9.26 -14.04
N ALA A 161 5.26 -10.14 -13.65
CA ALA A 161 4.61 -11.10 -14.53
C ALA A 161 3.79 -10.41 -15.64
N THR A 162 3.08 -9.31 -15.32
CA THR A 162 2.31 -8.56 -16.32
C THR A 162 3.20 -7.82 -17.33
N HIS A 163 4.41 -7.41 -16.93
CA HIS A 163 5.36 -6.78 -17.85
C HIS A 163 6.08 -7.76 -18.79
N THR A 164 6.22 -9.02 -18.40
CA THR A 164 6.84 -10.06 -19.24
C THR A 164 5.87 -10.65 -20.26
N THR A 165 4.57 -10.52 -20.05
CA THR A 165 3.56 -10.89 -21.06
C THR A 165 3.32 -9.67 -21.95
N SER A 166 4.25 -9.41 -22.88
CA SER A 166 4.08 -8.42 -23.94
C SER A 166 2.78 -8.70 -24.70
N PRO A 167 1.97 -7.69 -25.05
CA PRO A 167 0.80 -7.91 -25.90
C PRO A 167 1.28 -8.58 -27.19
N ARG A 168 0.62 -9.67 -27.59
CA ARG A 168 0.80 -10.26 -28.91
C ARG A 168 0.76 -9.14 -29.94
N SER A 169 1.80 -9.03 -30.74
CA SER A 169 1.89 -8.07 -31.82
C SER A 169 0.61 -8.12 -32.64
N ALA A 170 0.11 -6.96 -33.05
CA ALA A 170 -1.14 -6.81 -33.81
C ALA A 170 -1.14 -7.55 -35.18
N GLU A 171 -0.09 -8.27 -35.49
CA GLU A 171 0.09 -9.05 -36.74
C GLU A 171 -0.60 -10.41 -36.73
N ASP A 172 -0.96 -10.98 -35.56
CA ASP A 172 -1.60 -12.30 -35.46
C ASP A 172 -3.14 -12.27 -35.60
N VAL A 173 -3.77 -11.12 -35.81
CA VAL A 173 -5.23 -10.99 -35.91
C VAL A 173 -5.75 -11.08 -37.37
N SER A 174 -4.87 -11.14 -38.39
CA SER A 174 -5.28 -11.08 -39.80
C SER A 174 -5.47 -12.44 -40.49
N ALA A 175 -5.24 -13.58 -39.83
CA ALA A 175 -5.31 -14.91 -40.42
C ALA A 175 -6.42 -15.82 -39.86
N GLY A 176 -7.63 -15.31 -39.70
CA GLY A 176 -8.78 -16.07 -39.20
C GLY A 176 -10.08 -15.71 -39.87
N LYS A 177 -10.14 -15.75 -41.21
CA LYS A 177 -11.43 -15.79 -41.93
C LYS A 177 -11.96 -17.21 -41.91
N GLY A 178 -12.69 -17.58 -40.85
CA GLY A 178 -13.54 -18.77 -40.78
C GLY A 178 -14.99 -18.31 -40.65
N THR A 179 -15.70 -18.30 -41.76
CA THR A 179 -17.16 -18.17 -41.78
C THR A 179 -17.77 -19.40 -41.12
N ALA A 180 -18.25 -19.30 -39.91
CA ALA A 180 -19.10 -20.28 -39.27
C ALA A 180 -20.55 -19.79 -39.30
N ASP A 181 -21.32 -20.53 -40.12
CA ASP A 181 -22.74 -20.43 -40.31
C ASP A 181 -23.49 -20.73 -38.98
N ILE A 182 -24.27 -19.77 -38.45
CA ILE A 182 -25.09 -19.95 -37.26
C ILE A 182 -26.53 -20.08 -37.68
N THR A 183 -26.95 -21.30 -38.05
CA THR A 183 -28.37 -21.65 -38.18
C THR A 183 -28.88 -22.31 -36.90
N ALA A 184 -29.80 -21.60 -36.26
CA ALA A 184 -30.99 -22.02 -35.51
C ALA A 184 -30.91 -23.25 -34.58
N GLY A 185 -31.14 -23.01 -33.32
CA GLY A 185 -31.59 -23.97 -32.31
C GLY A 185 -32.14 -23.27 -31.07
N HIS A 186 -33.37 -22.79 -31.16
CA HIS A 186 -34.12 -22.35 -29.98
C HIS A 186 -34.69 -23.55 -29.26
N ALA A 187 -34.12 -23.88 -28.10
CA ALA A 187 -34.78 -24.71 -27.09
C ALA A 187 -34.74 -23.93 -25.76
N GLY A 188 -35.90 -23.56 -25.30
CA GLY A 188 -36.10 -22.75 -24.08
C GLY A 188 -35.68 -23.52 -22.83
N ALA A 189 -34.84 -22.89 -22.05
CA ALA A 189 -34.69 -23.16 -20.62
C ALA A 189 -34.93 -21.85 -19.89
N GLN A 190 -36.09 -21.76 -19.22
CA GLN A 190 -36.40 -20.67 -18.30
C GLN A 190 -35.48 -20.84 -17.07
N ALA A 191 -34.43 -20.05 -17.00
CA ALA A 191 -33.64 -19.91 -15.79
C ALA A 191 -34.34 -18.89 -14.88
N GLU A 192 -34.92 -19.35 -13.79
CA GLU A 192 -35.41 -18.50 -12.70
C GLU A 192 -34.27 -17.66 -12.15
N SER A 193 -34.39 -16.37 -12.24
CA SER A 193 -33.48 -15.42 -11.61
C SER A 193 -33.59 -15.55 -10.10
N PRO A 194 -32.47 -15.70 -9.34
CA PRO A 194 -32.53 -15.68 -7.90
C PRO A 194 -32.98 -14.28 -7.44
N THR A 195 -34.09 -14.24 -6.74
CA THR A 195 -34.62 -13.04 -6.07
C THR A 195 -33.61 -12.62 -5.00
N ILE A 196 -32.88 -11.54 -5.25
CA ILE A 196 -32.03 -10.91 -4.22
C ILE A 196 -33.01 -10.35 -3.18
N GLY A 197 -33.07 -11.01 -2.02
CA GLY A 197 -33.86 -10.58 -0.89
C GLY A 197 -33.46 -9.15 -0.52
N GLN A 198 -34.45 -8.27 -0.45
CA GLN A 198 -34.26 -6.92 0.08
C GLN A 198 -33.78 -7.02 1.52
N PRO A 199 -32.72 -6.29 1.94
CA PRO A 199 -32.32 -6.25 3.34
C PRO A 199 -33.44 -5.62 4.17
N ALA A 200 -33.75 -6.24 5.31
CA ALA A 200 -34.76 -5.75 6.24
C ALA A 200 -34.46 -4.30 6.66
N PRO A 201 -35.47 -3.43 6.77
CA PRO A 201 -35.26 -2.07 7.23
C PRO A 201 -34.89 -2.09 8.72
N GLY A 202 -33.65 -1.72 9.04
CA GLY A 202 -33.20 -1.58 10.44
C GLY A 202 -31.75 -1.88 10.74
N THR A 203 -30.96 -2.46 9.83
CA THR A 203 -29.58 -2.85 10.16
C THR A 203 -28.48 -1.95 9.53
N ALA A 204 -28.83 -0.98 8.72
CA ALA A 204 -27.85 -0.12 8.03
C ALA A 204 -27.33 1.06 8.88
N ASP A 205 -28.05 1.45 9.93
CA ASP A 205 -27.73 2.67 10.70
C ASP A 205 -26.88 2.43 11.96
N THR A 206 -26.76 1.17 12.40
CA THR A 206 -26.03 0.87 13.65
C THR A 206 -24.54 0.58 13.45
N MET A 207 -24.08 0.34 12.22
CA MET A 207 -22.63 0.07 11.94
C MET A 207 -21.84 1.33 11.55
N LEU A 208 -22.47 2.50 11.43
CA LEU A 208 -21.84 3.75 10.97
C LEU A 208 -21.39 4.67 12.10
N ARG A 209 -21.63 4.33 13.35
CA ARG A 209 -21.19 5.14 14.51
C ARG A 209 -20.32 4.32 15.44
N ASP A 210 -19.08 4.14 15.06
CA ASP A 210 -18.04 3.81 16.04
C ASP A 210 -17.68 5.13 16.78
N PRO A 211 -18.05 5.30 18.05
CA PRO A 211 -17.83 6.54 18.81
C PRO A 211 -16.36 6.85 19.06
N ASN A 212 -15.44 5.95 18.68
CA ASN A 212 -14.00 6.12 18.89
C ASN A 212 -13.24 6.65 17.65
N VAL A 213 -13.92 7.01 16.58
CA VAL A 213 -13.28 7.61 15.40
C VAL A 213 -13.24 9.12 15.58
N ALA A 214 -12.22 9.62 16.25
CA ALA A 214 -11.89 11.05 16.21
C ALA A 214 -11.60 11.41 14.73
N LEU A 215 -12.46 12.25 14.15
CA LEU A 215 -12.21 12.85 12.83
C LEU A 215 -10.91 13.66 12.95
N VAL A 216 -9.89 13.25 12.22
CA VAL A 216 -8.65 14.03 12.11
C VAL A 216 -9.02 15.39 11.55
N ASP A 217 -8.60 16.45 12.23
CA ASP A 217 -8.82 17.83 11.82
C ASP A 217 -8.41 18.02 10.36
N THR A 218 -9.27 18.70 9.59
CA THR A 218 -9.04 18.97 8.16
C THR A 218 -7.71 19.71 7.92
N ASP A 219 -7.31 20.52 8.87
CA ASP A 219 -6.05 21.29 8.82
C ASP A 219 -4.82 20.40 9.04
N GLU A 220 -4.90 19.43 9.95
CA GLU A 220 -3.85 18.41 10.15
C GLU A 220 -3.70 17.53 8.92
N LYS A 221 -4.82 17.14 8.30
CA LYS A 221 -4.82 16.37 7.04
C LYS A 221 -4.13 17.15 5.92
N ALA A 222 -4.45 18.44 5.77
CA ALA A 222 -3.84 19.31 4.76
C ALA A 222 -2.32 19.46 4.96
N ARG A 223 -1.87 19.66 6.19
CA ARG A 223 -0.44 19.73 6.55
C ARG A 223 0.29 18.41 6.24
N ARG A 224 -0.30 17.27 6.59
CA ARG A 224 0.26 15.94 6.27
C ARG A 224 0.35 15.70 4.77
N LEU A 225 -0.68 16.04 4.01
CA LEU A 225 -0.69 15.94 2.55
C LEU A 225 0.40 16.82 1.91
N ALA A 226 0.57 18.06 2.41
CA ALA A 226 1.62 18.95 1.94
C ALA A 226 3.01 18.38 2.20
N ALA A 227 3.25 17.83 3.39
CA ALA A 227 4.51 17.19 3.76
C ALA A 227 4.80 15.96 2.89
N ILE A 228 3.81 15.10 2.64
CA ILE A 228 3.95 13.92 1.79
C ILE A 228 4.25 14.33 0.34
N ARG A 229 3.52 15.32 -0.21
CA ARG A 229 3.77 15.85 -1.57
C ARG A 229 5.15 16.47 -1.71
N ALA A 230 5.62 17.20 -0.69
CA ALA A 230 6.97 17.77 -0.68
C ALA A 230 8.04 16.67 -0.74
N ARG A 231 7.89 15.59 0.04
CA ARG A 231 8.82 14.46 0.07
C ARG A 231 8.87 13.67 -1.25
N ILE A 232 7.74 13.49 -1.92
CA ILE A 232 7.68 12.81 -3.22
C ILE A 232 8.43 13.62 -4.31
N ARG A 233 8.51 14.95 -4.16
CA ARG A 233 9.21 15.87 -5.09
C ARG A 233 10.70 16.04 -4.78
N MET A 234 11.17 15.59 -3.61
CA MET A 234 12.59 15.71 -3.26
C MET A 234 13.45 14.77 -4.11
N PRO A 235 14.59 15.23 -4.62
CA PRO A 235 15.57 14.36 -5.26
C PRO A 235 16.06 13.35 -4.24
N ARG A 236 16.28 12.10 -4.70
CA ARG A 236 16.82 11.03 -3.84
C ARG A 236 18.13 11.51 -3.22
N PRO A 237 18.40 11.22 -1.93
CA PRO A 237 19.69 11.49 -1.36
C PRO A 237 20.76 10.74 -2.18
N ARG A 238 21.78 11.44 -2.63
CA ARG A 238 22.92 10.80 -3.30
C ARG A 238 23.65 9.97 -2.26
N PRO A 239 24.14 8.77 -2.62
CA PRO A 239 25.02 8.03 -1.73
C PRO A 239 26.21 8.93 -1.36
N THR A 240 26.45 9.06 -0.07
CA THR A 240 27.66 9.71 0.45
C THR A 240 28.82 8.81 0.07
N ALA A 241 29.76 9.34 -0.71
CA ALA A 241 30.99 8.66 -1.07
C ALA A 241 31.89 8.47 0.16
#